data_07d0a26752dae8948277c846b24a0a0f
#
_entry.id   07d0a26752dae8948277c846b24a0a0f
#
_cell.length_a   1.000
_cell.length_b   1.000
_cell.length_c   1.000
_cell.angle_alpha   90.00
_cell.angle_beta   90.00
_cell.angle_gamma   90.00
#
_symmetry.space_group_name_H-M   'P 1'
#
loop_
_entity.id
_entity.type
_entity.pdbx_description
1 polymer ?
#
loop_
_entity_poly.entity_id
_entity_poly.type
_entity_poly.pdbx_seq_one_letter_code
_entity_poly.pdbx_strand_id
1 'polypeptide(L)'
;MKKIAAALALCAALTFSGVAAAEDYIMSPGDQLQIYVLGHPDISSTRANNDSAYTVRPDGKLNFPLVGEIDINGLTVFEFTELLTKELSEYIINPKITVNVAKLGTTRVFVMGEVNKQGMYELTKSHRVLDALGAAGGFTQKAAKKNIYLVRNVGQPEEIVQKLNINNFLRKGDVTQNLVLHEGDCLYLTSNHKITLQDIALFANRFTDTWYDVKYIKNH
;
A
#
# COMPACT_ATOMS: atom_id res chain seq x y z
N MET A 1 21.52 -24.12 -50.12
CA MET A 1 20.60 -24.70 -49.12
C MET A 1 20.98 -24.44 -47.67
N LYS A 2 22.26 -24.27 -47.29
CA LYS A 2 22.68 -23.99 -45.89
C LYS A 2 22.37 -22.56 -45.37
N LYS A 3 22.14 -21.59 -46.25
CA LYS A 3 21.87 -20.19 -45.85
C LYS A 3 20.40 -19.87 -45.58
N ILE A 4 19.46 -20.73 -46.01
CA ILE A 4 18.04 -20.56 -45.78
C ILE A 4 17.64 -21.16 -44.42
N ALA A 5 18.32 -22.18 -43.95
CA ALA A 5 18.08 -22.78 -42.64
C ALA A 5 18.45 -21.83 -41.45
N ALA A 6 19.45 -20.96 -41.65
CA ALA A 6 19.87 -20.02 -40.60
C ALA A 6 18.90 -18.84 -40.42
N ALA A 7 18.15 -18.46 -41.48
CA ALA A 7 17.15 -17.37 -41.39
C ALA A 7 15.85 -17.79 -40.68
N LEU A 8 15.48 -19.07 -40.80
CA LEU A 8 14.29 -19.61 -40.11
C LEU A 8 14.51 -19.86 -38.62
N ALA A 9 15.73 -20.10 -38.16
CA ALA A 9 16.07 -20.28 -36.76
C ALA A 9 16.06 -18.92 -35.97
N LEU A 10 16.29 -17.81 -36.66
CA LEU A 10 16.31 -16.47 -36.02
C LEU A 10 14.92 -15.88 -35.79
N CYS A 11 13.90 -16.31 -36.55
CA CYS A 11 12.51 -15.84 -36.34
C CYS A 11 11.76 -16.54 -35.20
N ALA A 12 12.25 -17.71 -34.73
CA ALA A 12 11.60 -18.44 -33.63
C ALA A 12 11.94 -17.95 -32.22
N ALA A 13 12.91 -17.02 -32.10
CA ALA A 13 13.42 -16.54 -30.82
C ALA A 13 12.72 -15.25 -30.28
N LEU A 14 11.73 -14.72 -30.99
CA LEU A 14 11.14 -13.40 -30.68
C LEU A 14 9.71 -13.42 -30.13
N THR A 15 9.20 -14.56 -29.67
CA THR A 15 7.83 -14.64 -29.11
C THR A 15 7.80 -15.04 -27.63
N PHE A 16 8.74 -14.56 -26.82
CA PHE A 16 8.53 -14.49 -25.38
C PHE A 16 8.09 -13.07 -25.00
N SER A 17 6.93 -12.66 -25.50
CA SER A 17 6.21 -11.55 -24.89
C SER A 17 5.75 -12.05 -23.54
N GLY A 18 6.55 -11.80 -22.49
CA GLY A 18 6.10 -11.95 -21.12
C GLY A 18 4.85 -11.08 -20.96
N VAL A 19 3.69 -11.70 -20.90
CA VAL A 19 2.47 -11.03 -20.42
C VAL A 19 2.81 -10.61 -19.01
N ALA A 20 3.04 -9.32 -18.79
CA ALA A 20 3.10 -8.77 -17.46
C ALA A 20 1.71 -9.04 -16.86
N ALA A 21 1.60 -10.04 -16.00
CA ALA A 21 0.41 -10.23 -15.19
C ALA A 21 0.21 -8.93 -14.42
N ALA A 22 -0.93 -8.29 -14.60
CA ALA A 22 -1.31 -7.19 -13.72
C ALA A 22 -1.34 -7.75 -12.28
N GLU A 23 -0.62 -7.11 -11.37
CA GLU A 23 -0.71 -7.48 -9.96
C GLU A 23 -2.16 -7.21 -9.51
N ASP A 24 -2.80 -8.23 -8.92
CA ASP A 24 -4.13 -8.08 -8.36
C ASP A 24 -4.10 -7.06 -7.23
N TYR A 25 -5.13 -6.23 -7.16
CA TYR A 25 -5.25 -5.24 -6.10
C TYR A 25 -5.52 -5.93 -4.77
N ILE A 26 -4.64 -5.73 -3.81
CA ILE A 26 -4.79 -6.16 -2.41
C ILE A 26 -5.49 -5.04 -1.64
N MET A 27 -6.61 -5.37 -1.00
CA MET A 27 -7.38 -4.41 -0.22
C MET A 27 -6.60 -3.90 0.99
N SER A 28 -6.83 -2.64 1.31
CA SER A 28 -6.10 -1.91 2.35
C SER A 28 -7.05 -1.22 3.33
N PRO A 29 -6.62 -0.97 4.58
CA PRO A 29 -7.38 -0.15 5.51
C PRO A 29 -7.80 1.19 4.91
N GLY A 30 -9.06 1.58 5.16
CA GLY A 30 -9.65 2.81 4.61
C GLY A 30 -10.31 2.63 3.25
N ASP A 31 -10.14 1.49 2.58
CA ASP A 31 -10.89 1.20 1.35
C ASP A 31 -12.39 1.18 1.62
N GLN A 32 -13.15 1.71 0.68
CA GLN A 32 -14.60 1.64 0.70
C GLN A 32 -15.08 0.65 -0.37
N LEU A 33 -15.78 -0.37 0.08
CA LEU A 33 -16.27 -1.45 -0.77
C LEU A 33 -17.77 -1.32 -0.98
N GLN A 34 -18.21 -1.43 -2.23
CA GLN A 34 -19.61 -1.63 -2.55
C GLN A 34 -19.85 -3.12 -2.72
N ILE A 35 -20.72 -3.67 -1.88
CA ILE A 35 -21.06 -5.09 -1.84
C ILE A 35 -22.54 -5.24 -2.19
N TYR A 36 -22.82 -6.01 -3.22
CA TYR A 36 -24.19 -6.31 -3.66
C TYR A 36 -24.46 -7.79 -3.51
N VAL A 37 -25.51 -8.12 -2.79
CA VAL A 37 -26.01 -9.48 -2.63
C VAL A 37 -27.34 -9.58 -3.37
N LEU A 38 -27.40 -10.40 -4.42
CA LEU A 38 -28.58 -10.51 -5.28
C LEU A 38 -29.80 -10.99 -4.49
N GLY A 39 -30.89 -10.23 -4.56
CA GLY A 39 -32.12 -10.53 -3.82
C GLY A 39 -32.16 -10.05 -2.37
N HIS A 40 -31.07 -9.45 -1.86
CA HIS A 40 -30.95 -8.98 -0.48
C HIS A 40 -30.51 -7.49 -0.43
N PRO A 41 -31.41 -6.55 -0.76
CA PRO A 41 -31.10 -5.12 -0.75
C PRO A 41 -30.83 -4.57 0.65
N ASP A 42 -31.34 -5.23 1.68
CA ASP A 42 -31.18 -4.88 3.10
C ASP A 42 -29.74 -4.99 3.61
N ILE A 43 -28.94 -5.91 3.04
CA ILE A 43 -27.52 -6.10 3.35
C ILE A 43 -26.59 -5.66 2.20
N SER A 44 -27.13 -5.08 1.16
CA SER A 44 -26.36 -4.61 0.01
C SER A 44 -26.10 -3.11 0.11
N SER A 45 -24.96 -2.68 -0.44
CA SER A 45 -24.68 -1.26 -0.63
C SER A 45 -25.73 -0.65 -1.56
N THR A 46 -26.33 0.48 -1.16
CA THR A 46 -27.32 1.17 -2.00
C THR A 46 -26.62 2.02 -3.07
N ARG A 47 -27.11 1.95 -4.32
CA ARG A 47 -26.56 2.74 -5.43
C ARG A 47 -26.79 4.25 -5.31
N ALA A 48 -27.73 4.66 -4.46
CA ALA A 48 -28.18 6.05 -4.41
C ALA A 48 -27.28 6.97 -3.57
N ASN A 49 -26.57 6.41 -2.59
CA ASN A 49 -25.68 7.19 -1.72
C ASN A 49 -24.38 6.41 -1.52
N ASN A 50 -23.23 7.04 -1.76
CA ASN A 50 -21.92 6.49 -1.40
C ASN A 50 -21.78 6.22 0.13
N ASP A 51 -22.75 6.66 0.92
CA ASP A 51 -22.77 6.50 2.39
C ASP A 51 -23.02 5.06 2.86
N SER A 52 -23.43 4.14 1.98
CA SER A 52 -23.65 2.73 2.32
C SER A 52 -22.52 1.82 1.89
N ALA A 53 -21.36 2.37 1.59
CA ALA A 53 -20.16 1.57 1.33
C ALA A 53 -19.60 0.98 2.63
N TYR A 54 -19.19 -0.28 2.57
CA TYR A 54 -18.50 -0.94 3.66
C TYR A 54 -17.06 -0.46 3.72
N THR A 55 -16.64 0.09 4.85
CA THR A 55 -15.26 0.59 5.00
C THR A 55 -14.38 -0.43 5.70
N VAL A 56 -13.22 -0.68 5.13
CA VAL A 56 -12.18 -1.49 5.76
C VAL A 56 -11.61 -0.72 6.95
N ARG A 57 -11.67 -1.34 8.12
CA ARG A 57 -11.19 -0.73 9.37
C ARG A 57 -9.66 -0.66 9.41
N PRO A 58 -9.08 0.20 10.29
CA PRO A 58 -7.63 0.29 10.46
C PRO A 58 -6.94 -1.04 10.85
N ASP A 59 -7.67 -1.96 11.49
CA ASP A 59 -7.18 -3.29 11.85
C ASP A 59 -7.27 -4.31 10.69
N GLY A 60 -7.65 -3.87 9.48
CA GLY A 60 -7.77 -4.72 8.29
C GLY A 60 -9.02 -5.58 8.26
N LYS A 61 -10.00 -5.28 9.11
CA LYS A 61 -11.24 -6.04 9.19
C LYS A 61 -12.43 -5.26 8.64
N LEU A 62 -13.46 -5.99 8.25
CA LEU A 62 -14.72 -5.45 7.78
C LEU A 62 -15.87 -6.12 8.53
N ASN A 63 -16.88 -5.34 8.92
CA ASN A 63 -18.08 -5.87 9.54
C ASN A 63 -19.19 -5.97 8.49
N PHE A 64 -19.71 -7.18 8.27
CA PHE A 64 -20.78 -7.44 7.30
C PHE A 64 -22.01 -8.04 8.00
N PRO A 65 -23.23 -7.60 7.66
CA PRO A 65 -24.46 -8.14 8.23
C PRO A 65 -24.53 -9.67 8.08
N LEU A 66 -25.10 -10.36 9.06
CA LEU A 66 -25.21 -11.81 9.20
C LEU A 66 -23.90 -12.54 9.52
N VAL A 67 -22.78 -12.17 8.88
CA VAL A 67 -21.47 -12.83 9.04
C VAL A 67 -20.69 -12.24 10.22
N GLY A 68 -20.87 -10.93 10.50
CA GLY A 68 -20.09 -10.24 11.52
C GLY A 68 -18.74 -9.73 11.01
N GLU A 69 -17.70 -9.91 11.82
CA GLU A 69 -16.36 -9.40 11.57
C GLU A 69 -15.56 -10.37 10.70
N ILE A 70 -15.03 -9.87 9.58
CA ILE A 70 -14.23 -10.64 8.61
C ILE A 70 -12.85 -10.00 8.49
N ASP A 71 -11.79 -10.79 8.63
CA ASP A 71 -10.42 -10.35 8.36
C ASP A 71 -10.16 -10.39 6.86
N ILE A 72 -9.81 -9.25 6.29
CA ILE A 72 -9.55 -9.09 4.85
C ILE A 72 -8.11 -8.66 4.56
N ASN A 73 -7.25 -8.66 5.57
CA ASN A 73 -5.85 -8.32 5.41
C ASN A 73 -5.17 -9.21 4.37
N GLY A 74 -4.54 -8.55 3.38
CA GLY A 74 -3.79 -9.26 2.35
C GLY A 74 -4.63 -9.96 1.29
N LEU A 75 -5.96 -9.85 1.35
CA LEU A 75 -6.85 -10.45 0.37
C LEU A 75 -7.04 -9.53 -0.84
N THR A 76 -7.13 -10.15 -2.00
CA THR A 76 -7.64 -9.50 -3.22
C THR A 76 -9.16 -9.39 -3.17
N VAL A 77 -9.75 -8.55 -4.03
CA VAL A 77 -11.21 -8.44 -4.16
C VAL A 77 -11.85 -9.79 -4.51
N PHE A 78 -11.16 -10.59 -5.32
CA PHE A 78 -11.63 -11.92 -5.72
C PHE A 78 -11.67 -12.87 -4.52
N GLU A 79 -10.56 -13.01 -3.79
CA GLU A 79 -10.47 -13.89 -2.61
C GLU A 79 -11.48 -13.48 -1.52
N PHE A 80 -11.66 -12.19 -1.30
CA PHE A 80 -12.69 -11.70 -0.38
C PHE A 80 -14.11 -12.05 -0.85
N THR A 81 -14.38 -11.94 -2.14
CA THR A 81 -15.69 -12.31 -2.69
C THR A 81 -16.00 -13.79 -2.49
N GLU A 82 -14.99 -14.66 -2.67
CA GLU A 82 -15.12 -16.10 -2.40
C GLU A 82 -15.33 -16.37 -0.92
N LEU A 83 -14.54 -15.74 -0.04
CA LEU A 83 -14.68 -15.86 1.41
C LEU A 83 -16.06 -15.43 1.87
N LEU A 84 -16.53 -14.23 1.47
CA LEU A 84 -17.84 -13.71 1.84
C LEU A 84 -18.97 -14.59 1.30
N THR A 85 -18.82 -15.15 0.09
CA THR A 85 -19.80 -16.07 -0.49
C THR A 85 -19.91 -17.34 0.35
N LYS A 86 -18.78 -17.88 0.80
CA LYS A 86 -18.74 -19.06 1.67
C LYS A 86 -19.43 -18.79 3.02
N GLU A 87 -19.05 -17.71 3.69
CA GLU A 87 -19.61 -17.34 4.99
C GLU A 87 -21.12 -17.07 4.91
N LEU A 88 -21.58 -16.35 3.88
CA LEU A 88 -23.00 -16.09 3.66
C LEU A 88 -23.81 -17.33 3.27
N SER A 89 -23.18 -18.38 2.76
CA SER A 89 -23.86 -19.62 2.39
C SER A 89 -24.46 -20.35 3.61
N GLU A 90 -24.05 -20.00 4.82
CA GLU A 90 -24.68 -20.50 6.07
C GLU A 90 -26.06 -19.89 6.32
N TYR A 91 -26.32 -18.69 5.77
CA TYR A 91 -27.53 -17.90 6.01
C TYR A 91 -28.42 -17.78 4.76
N ILE A 92 -27.82 -17.82 3.56
CA ILE A 92 -28.49 -17.59 2.28
C ILE A 92 -28.17 -18.73 1.32
N ILE A 93 -29.20 -19.30 0.70
CA ILE A 93 -29.03 -20.38 -0.28
C ILE A 93 -28.46 -19.81 -1.59
N ASN A 94 -27.29 -20.32 -2.02
CA ASN A 94 -26.61 -19.90 -3.26
C ASN A 94 -26.43 -18.38 -3.41
N PRO A 95 -25.80 -17.68 -2.47
CA PRO A 95 -25.65 -16.23 -2.53
C PRO A 95 -24.85 -15.83 -3.77
N LYS A 96 -25.31 -14.80 -4.48
CA LYS A 96 -24.58 -14.19 -5.60
C LYS A 96 -24.12 -12.81 -5.17
N ILE A 97 -22.82 -12.66 -5.06
CA ILE A 97 -22.17 -11.48 -4.49
C ILE A 97 -21.33 -10.78 -5.55
N THR A 98 -21.39 -9.47 -5.57
CA THR A 98 -20.49 -8.62 -6.36
C THR A 98 -19.84 -7.62 -5.42
N VAL A 99 -18.53 -7.57 -5.44
CA VAL A 99 -17.72 -6.62 -4.66
C VAL A 99 -16.98 -5.70 -5.61
N ASN A 100 -17.10 -4.40 -5.39
CA ASN A 100 -16.35 -3.36 -6.11
C ASN A 100 -15.66 -2.44 -5.12
N VAL A 101 -14.46 -1.99 -5.42
CA VAL A 101 -13.78 -0.92 -4.67
C VAL A 101 -14.35 0.42 -5.15
N ALA A 102 -15.13 1.07 -4.32
CA ALA A 102 -15.74 2.37 -4.62
C ALA A 102 -14.75 3.52 -4.44
N LYS A 103 -13.93 3.42 -3.38
CA LYS A 103 -12.91 4.42 -3.07
C LYS A 103 -11.71 3.71 -2.46
N LEU A 104 -10.53 4.07 -2.93
CA LEU A 104 -9.28 3.59 -2.34
C LEU A 104 -9.00 4.33 -1.04
N GLY A 105 -8.55 3.60 -0.04
CA GLY A 105 -8.04 4.15 1.20
C GLY A 105 -6.82 5.03 0.97
N THR A 106 -6.49 5.84 1.96
CA THR A 106 -5.27 6.63 1.97
C THR A 106 -4.40 6.21 3.14
N THR A 107 -3.12 6.12 2.91
CA THR A 107 -2.10 5.86 3.93
C THR A 107 -1.27 7.11 4.11
N ARG A 108 -1.19 7.62 5.33
CA ARG A 108 -0.36 8.78 5.67
C ARG A 108 1.03 8.29 6.04
N VAL A 109 2.02 8.85 5.38
CA VAL A 109 3.43 8.55 5.62
C VAL A 109 4.21 9.83 5.78
N PHE A 110 5.31 9.76 6.49
CA PHE A 110 6.24 10.87 6.68
C PHE A 110 7.48 10.63 5.81
N VAL A 111 7.90 11.64 5.05
CA VAL A 111 9.12 11.58 4.24
C VAL A 111 10.03 12.73 4.65
N MET A 112 11.23 12.39 5.12
CA MET A 112 12.13 13.33 5.75
C MET A 112 13.59 13.13 5.32
N GLY A 113 14.43 14.12 5.64
CA GLY A 113 15.86 14.11 5.33
C GLY A 113 16.14 14.61 3.91
N GLU A 114 16.99 13.93 3.16
CA GLU A 114 17.51 14.39 1.86
C GLU A 114 16.50 14.14 0.71
N VAL A 115 15.31 14.75 0.83
CA VAL A 115 14.26 14.83 -0.19
C VAL A 115 13.98 16.27 -0.56
N ASN A 116 13.46 16.51 -1.76
CA ASN A 116 13.20 17.87 -2.22
C ASN A 116 12.13 18.59 -1.40
N LYS A 117 11.11 17.85 -0.94
CA LYS A 117 10.05 18.38 -0.08
C LYS A 117 9.83 17.40 1.07
N GLN A 118 10.22 17.80 2.27
CA GLN A 118 9.94 17.04 3.48
C GLN A 118 8.52 17.30 3.95
N GLY A 119 7.86 16.28 4.53
CA GLY A 119 6.51 16.43 5.06
C GLY A 119 5.76 15.12 5.19
N MET A 120 4.49 15.27 5.57
CA MET A 120 3.50 14.19 5.58
C MET A 120 2.83 14.11 4.20
N TYR A 121 2.67 12.90 3.71
CA TYR A 121 2.03 12.60 2.43
C TYR A 121 0.90 11.60 2.60
N GLU A 122 -0.22 11.87 1.98
CA GLU A 122 -1.31 10.92 1.83
C GLU A 122 -1.10 10.16 0.51
N LEU A 123 -0.86 8.88 0.63
CA LEU A 123 -0.68 7.98 -0.51
C LEU A 123 -1.99 7.25 -0.79
N THR A 124 -2.31 7.10 -2.06
CA THR A 124 -3.41 6.28 -2.56
C THR A 124 -2.88 5.17 -3.45
N LYS A 125 -3.61 4.09 -3.63
CA LYS A 125 -3.27 2.93 -4.46
C LYS A 125 -2.18 2.05 -3.84
N SER A 126 -0.99 1.96 -4.45
CA SER A 126 0.01 0.95 -4.08
C SER A 126 0.73 1.22 -2.76
N HIS A 127 0.70 2.46 -2.24
CA HIS A 127 1.30 2.86 -0.96
C HIS A 127 2.74 2.34 -0.76
N ARG A 128 3.59 2.49 -1.79
CA ARG A 128 4.96 1.95 -1.73
C ARG A 128 6.00 3.05 -1.50
N VAL A 129 7.21 2.64 -1.14
CA VAL A 129 8.34 3.56 -0.88
C VAL A 129 8.60 4.52 -2.03
N LEU A 130 8.52 4.04 -3.28
CA LEU A 130 8.74 4.91 -4.45
C LEU A 130 7.62 5.93 -4.66
N ASP A 131 6.39 5.59 -4.29
CA ASP A 131 5.25 6.51 -4.38
C ASP A 131 5.44 7.68 -3.41
N ALA A 132 5.85 7.37 -2.17
CA ALA A 132 6.18 8.38 -1.16
C ALA A 132 7.35 9.28 -1.60
N LEU A 133 8.40 8.69 -2.16
CA LEU A 133 9.53 9.44 -2.68
C LEU A 133 9.15 10.30 -3.88
N GLY A 134 8.29 9.80 -4.76
CA GLY A 134 7.74 10.56 -5.88
C GLY A 134 6.91 11.75 -5.41
N ALA A 135 6.03 11.56 -4.43
CA ALA A 135 5.22 12.62 -3.82
C ALA A 135 6.10 13.69 -3.15
N ALA A 136 7.22 13.28 -2.51
CA ALA A 136 8.21 14.19 -1.93
C ALA A 136 9.11 14.91 -2.97
N GLY A 137 8.84 14.72 -4.26
CA GLY A 137 9.61 15.33 -5.34
C GLY A 137 10.98 14.68 -5.59
N GLY A 138 11.20 13.47 -5.07
CA GLY A 138 12.43 12.71 -5.27
C GLY A 138 13.58 13.12 -4.35
N PHE A 139 14.76 12.59 -4.66
CA PHE A 139 15.99 12.75 -3.88
C PHE A 139 16.67 14.10 -4.13
N THR A 140 17.32 14.66 -3.09
CA THR A 140 18.30 15.71 -3.29
C THR A 140 19.62 15.13 -3.88
N GLN A 141 20.49 16.02 -4.34
CA GLN A 141 21.82 15.60 -4.82
C GLN A 141 22.71 15.01 -3.71
N LYS A 142 22.43 15.35 -2.45
CA LYS A 142 23.16 14.86 -1.27
C LYS A 142 22.65 13.54 -0.73
N ALA A 143 21.53 13.04 -1.25
CA ALA A 143 20.88 11.83 -0.72
C ALA A 143 21.73 10.58 -0.91
N ALA A 144 21.90 9.85 0.19
CA ALA A 144 22.54 8.52 0.20
C ALA A 144 21.53 7.44 -0.17
N LYS A 145 21.27 7.23 -1.47
CA LYS A 145 20.25 6.28 -1.98
C LYS A 145 20.41 4.82 -1.52
N LYS A 146 21.55 4.48 -0.93
CA LYS A 146 21.82 3.16 -0.30
C LYS A 146 21.46 3.11 1.17
N ASN A 147 21.17 4.26 1.80
CA ASN A 147 20.96 4.40 3.23
C ASN A 147 19.64 5.17 3.46
N ILE A 148 18.54 4.56 3.09
CA ILE A 148 17.20 5.03 3.42
C ILE A 148 16.69 4.17 4.54
N TYR A 149 16.05 4.75 5.52
CA TYR A 149 15.50 4.02 6.66
C TYR A 149 13.98 4.16 6.65
N LEU A 150 13.31 3.02 6.72
CA LEU A 150 11.90 2.92 7.01
C LEU A 150 11.75 2.67 8.50
N VAL A 151 11.08 3.59 9.20
CA VAL A 151 10.78 3.48 10.63
C VAL A 151 9.29 3.26 10.78
N ARG A 152 8.92 2.16 11.44
CA ARG A 152 7.53 1.80 11.77
C ARG A 152 7.29 1.92 13.25
N ASN A 153 6.05 2.15 13.64
CA ASN A 153 5.63 2.30 15.05
C ASN A 153 6.47 3.34 15.77
N VAL A 154 6.71 4.48 15.14
CA VAL A 154 7.56 5.54 15.65
C VAL A 154 7.16 5.92 17.07
N GLY A 155 8.12 5.88 18.00
CA GLY A 155 7.91 6.21 19.40
C GLY A 155 7.15 5.15 20.22
N GLN A 156 6.91 3.96 19.68
CA GLN A 156 6.29 2.84 20.40
C GLN A 156 7.35 1.80 20.80
N PRO A 157 7.06 0.96 21.81
CA PRO A 157 8.01 -0.09 22.25
C PRO A 157 8.41 -1.07 21.14
N GLU A 158 7.57 -1.21 20.13
CA GLU A 158 7.74 -2.12 18.97
C GLU A 158 8.28 -1.39 17.74
N GLU A 159 9.04 -0.31 17.93
CA GLU A 159 9.63 0.43 16.82
C GLU A 159 10.54 -0.47 15.98
N ILE A 160 10.30 -0.49 14.67
CA ILE A 160 11.07 -1.27 13.71
C ILE A 160 11.79 -0.30 12.77
N VAL A 161 13.10 -0.41 12.70
CA VAL A 161 13.94 0.36 11.77
C VAL A 161 14.50 -0.57 10.70
N GLN A 162 14.06 -0.40 9.47
CA GLN A 162 14.51 -1.19 8.33
C GLN A 162 15.31 -0.34 7.34
N LYS A 163 16.54 -0.77 7.03
CA LYS A 163 17.39 -0.12 6.05
C LYS A 163 17.05 -0.57 4.64
N LEU A 164 16.86 0.39 3.73
CA LEU A 164 16.55 0.19 2.32
C LEU A 164 17.68 0.68 1.42
N ASN A 165 17.87 0.01 0.30
CA ASN A 165 18.83 0.35 -0.74
C ASN A 165 18.11 0.59 -2.07
N ILE A 166 17.51 1.76 -2.25
CA ILE A 166 16.78 2.11 -3.46
C ILE A 166 17.70 2.19 -4.71
N ASN A 167 19.00 2.35 -4.51
CA ASN A 167 19.93 2.30 -5.62
C ASN A 167 19.96 0.92 -6.32
N ASN A 168 19.69 -0.17 -5.57
CA ASN A 168 19.53 -1.51 -6.16
C ASN A 168 18.27 -1.58 -7.04
N PHE A 169 17.15 -1.00 -6.60
CA PHE A 169 15.96 -0.89 -7.43
C PHE A 169 16.27 -0.10 -8.72
N LEU A 170 16.85 1.10 -8.60
CA LEU A 170 17.08 1.99 -9.74
C LEU A 170 18.07 1.44 -10.78
N ARG A 171 19.05 0.64 -10.35
CA ARG A 171 20.11 0.13 -11.23
C ARG A 171 19.93 -1.31 -11.67
N LYS A 172 19.29 -2.13 -10.86
CA LYS A 172 19.18 -3.57 -11.06
C LYS A 172 17.75 -4.08 -11.19
N GLY A 173 16.75 -3.19 -11.01
CA GLY A 173 15.33 -3.57 -10.99
C GLY A 173 14.94 -4.42 -9.78
N ASP A 174 15.69 -4.34 -8.67
CA ASP A 174 15.40 -5.10 -7.45
C ASP A 174 14.14 -4.55 -6.75
N VAL A 175 13.00 -5.14 -7.06
CA VAL A 175 11.69 -4.74 -6.56
C VAL A 175 11.53 -4.97 -5.05
N THR A 176 12.36 -5.81 -4.42
CA THR A 176 12.28 -6.13 -2.99
C THR A 176 12.53 -4.92 -2.10
N GLN A 177 13.14 -3.87 -2.64
CA GLN A 177 13.40 -2.61 -1.94
C GLN A 177 12.22 -1.63 -1.97
N ASN A 178 11.23 -1.87 -2.81
CA ASN A 178 10.02 -1.04 -2.91
C ASN A 178 8.91 -1.58 -2.02
N LEU A 179 9.13 -1.51 -0.71
CA LEU A 179 8.22 -2.04 0.31
C LEU A 179 6.88 -1.31 0.32
N VAL A 180 5.85 -2.03 0.76
CA VAL A 180 4.55 -1.46 1.10
C VAL A 180 4.67 -0.66 2.40
N LEU A 181 4.14 0.56 2.40
CA LEU A 181 4.09 1.47 3.54
C LEU A 181 2.76 1.32 4.26
N HIS A 182 2.81 1.46 5.58
CA HIS A 182 1.66 1.44 6.46
C HIS A 182 1.39 2.84 7.02
N GLU A 183 0.21 3.00 7.62
CA GLU A 183 -0.17 4.24 8.30
C GLU A 183 0.85 4.62 9.38
N GLY A 184 1.36 5.85 9.29
CA GLY A 184 2.33 6.38 10.24
C GLY A 184 3.80 6.01 9.95
N ASP A 185 4.08 5.25 8.89
CA ASP A 185 5.47 4.93 8.51
C ASP A 185 6.26 6.21 8.22
N CYS A 186 7.52 6.23 8.66
CA CYS A 186 8.44 7.31 8.39
C CYS A 186 9.59 6.86 7.49
N LEU A 187 9.74 7.49 6.34
CA LEU A 187 10.89 7.32 5.45
C LEU A 187 11.91 8.42 5.74
N TYR A 188 13.06 8.02 6.25
CA TYR A 188 14.17 8.93 6.51
C TYR A 188 15.33 8.71 5.53
N LEU A 189 15.63 9.73 4.73
CA LEU A 189 16.71 9.72 3.75
C LEU A 189 17.94 10.40 4.34
N THR A 190 19.02 9.65 4.48
CA THR A 190 20.26 10.19 5.01
C THR A 190 21.06 10.92 3.93
N SER A 191 21.92 11.85 4.36
CA SER A 191 23.02 12.35 3.54
C SER A 191 24.18 11.35 3.51
N ASN A 192 25.21 11.60 2.73
CA ASN A 192 26.44 10.80 2.69
C ASN A 192 27.24 10.79 4.01
N HIS A 193 26.78 11.50 5.04
CA HIS A 193 27.38 11.51 6.37
C HIS A 193 26.90 10.29 7.18
N LYS A 194 27.76 9.81 8.08
CA LYS A 194 27.41 8.72 9.00
C LYS A 194 26.37 9.25 10.00
N ILE A 195 25.16 8.71 9.94
CA ILE A 195 24.08 8.94 10.90
C ILE A 195 23.88 7.63 11.65
N THR A 196 23.70 7.68 12.96
CA THR A 196 23.41 6.53 13.80
C THR A 196 21.90 6.23 13.79
N LEU A 197 21.52 4.98 14.11
CA LEU A 197 20.10 4.62 14.25
C LEU A 197 19.41 5.43 15.36
N GLN A 198 20.17 5.79 16.41
CA GLN A 198 19.66 6.65 17.49
C GLN A 198 19.31 8.06 16.99
N ASP A 199 20.09 8.64 16.08
CA ASP A 199 19.79 9.95 15.49
C ASP A 199 18.49 9.91 14.69
N ILE A 200 18.22 8.78 14.01
CA ILE A 200 16.99 8.59 13.21
C ILE A 200 15.77 8.48 14.14
N ALA A 201 15.85 7.68 15.19
CA ALA A 201 14.78 7.51 16.17
C ALA A 201 14.48 8.83 16.91
N LEU A 202 15.51 9.56 17.35
CA LEU A 202 15.35 10.86 17.98
C LEU A 202 14.71 11.90 17.05
N PHE A 203 15.03 11.85 15.77
CA PHE A 203 14.46 12.75 14.78
C PHE A 203 12.98 12.43 14.50
N ALA A 204 12.67 11.15 14.36
CA ALA A 204 11.31 10.67 14.18
C ALA A 204 10.41 11.04 15.36
N ASN A 205 10.87 10.85 16.60
CA ASN A 205 10.15 11.22 17.83
C ASN A 205 9.88 12.73 17.91
N ARG A 206 10.87 13.58 17.61
CA ARG A 206 10.67 15.04 17.59
C ARG A 206 9.59 15.49 16.62
N PHE A 207 9.47 14.80 15.49
CA PHE A 207 8.50 15.18 14.48
C PHE A 207 7.08 14.77 14.84
N THR A 208 6.92 13.61 15.45
CA THR A 208 5.62 13.14 15.95
C THR A 208 5.11 14.03 17.08
N ASP A 209 5.94 14.43 18.03
CA ASP A 209 5.55 15.32 19.12
C ASP A 209 5.05 16.67 18.58
N THR A 210 5.77 17.29 17.66
CA THR A 210 5.37 18.55 17.03
C THR A 210 4.05 18.41 16.24
N TRP A 211 3.78 17.26 15.66
CA TRP A 211 2.56 17.04 14.86
C TRP A 211 1.33 16.77 15.74
N TYR A 212 1.50 16.07 16.86
CA TYR A 212 0.44 15.87 17.85
C TYR A 212 0.04 17.22 18.46
N ASP A 213 0.99 18.09 18.77
CA ASP A 213 0.74 19.42 19.32
C ASP A 213 -0.04 20.31 18.32
N VAL A 214 0.32 20.29 17.03
CA VAL A 214 -0.41 21.04 16.00
C VAL A 214 -1.86 20.55 15.81
N LYS A 215 -2.12 19.26 15.97
CA LYS A 215 -3.47 18.70 15.91
C LYS A 215 -4.33 19.09 17.12
N TYR A 216 -3.72 19.21 18.30
CA TYR A 216 -4.41 19.68 19.51
C TYR A 216 -4.79 21.15 19.43
N ILE A 217 -3.94 21.99 18.85
CA ILE A 217 -4.20 23.44 18.69
C ILE A 217 -5.29 23.73 17.63
N LYS A 218 -5.48 22.87 16.64
CA LYS A 218 -6.52 23.05 15.60
C LYS A 218 -7.92 22.57 15.99
N ASN A 219 -8.06 21.84 17.08
CA ASN A 219 -9.34 21.32 17.58
C ASN A 219 -9.87 22.05 18.84
N HIS A 220 -9.29 23.17 19.18
CA HIS A 220 -9.73 24.16 20.16
C HIS A 220 -9.66 25.54 19.51
#